data_1ae88270a19cb1dd7b9440fc50cb86e4
#
_entry.id   1ae88270a19cb1dd7b9440fc50cb86e4
#
_cell.length_a   1.000
_cell.length_b   1.000
_cell.length_c   1.000
_cell.angle_alpha   90.00
_cell.angle_beta   90.00
_cell.angle_gamma   90.00
#
_symmetry.space_group_name_H-M   'P 1'
#
loop_
_entity.id
_entity.type
_entity.pdbx_description
1 polymer ?
#
loop_
_entity_poly.entity_id
_entity_poly.type
_entity_poly.pdbx_seq_one_letter_code
_entity_poly.pdbx_strand_id
1 'polypeptide(L)'
;MKNAWKKVASLMLAAALGVTACPVALAEEAPVQPELVARVKNIIEVDGCQFKDLNDNGALDPYEDWRLPPEERAEDLLSQMDATQKASQMVHLTLVSKKDSWFNENNVGFALVYEYIFDSATEAAKRTNEIQELSESAPLGIPVIFSMDTEAGAAFVKDATFLPDEINQGAVNDPELVTRLNQVLKEELMAVGVRMALSPDADLITDPRWGRNQECYSEDTDVVQSLIVAAVQALQGGSELTEDSVIATVKHFPGSGGQTDGVDGTPLTIQEDSIDLHLAGFRAAIEAGVAAVMPYGYSTVPYLGGDAVENSADQSAAVMTDLLRGELGYTGLIQTDWGLNFVGATNAGADILGGAGVRSTRQLVEGVDEERLTDACRRILIAKFQLGIFENPYVDEENAAQVLGSEEHRAVAKEAAARSFTLLKYENASPLAGQKLVVAGTLAEDVRALNSGWTAKDPVELAGTTILEAFQNKAGSENVTYIPDASQVPADLSGTTAVVVIGEASGTHEPAWGTDTLEFPQEQVDLVKALKDAGANVVEVVLMNRAYVMTDMVDMADSVLLAYRPGVTCGAEAIADALFGETAITGKTPFQLPRTMEQVLNQREDLPKDIQDPLFEYGFGIEVESFGA
;
A
#
# COMPACT_ATOMS: atom_id res chain seq x y z
N MET A 1 43.23 -24.98 -46.80
CA MET A 1 44.58 -24.76 -47.37
C MET A 1 45.25 -23.72 -46.50
N LYS A 2 46.08 -24.16 -45.63
CA LYS A 2 47.55 -24.04 -45.67
C LYS A 2 48.07 -22.63 -45.52
N ASN A 3 48.64 -22.41 -44.37
CA ASN A 3 50.02 -21.99 -44.01
C ASN A 3 50.21 -20.47 -43.85
N ALA A 4 51.02 -19.99 -43.03
CA ALA A 4 51.92 -20.37 -41.90
C ALA A 4 52.81 -19.15 -41.56
N TRP A 5 53.10 -18.99 -40.30
CA TRP A 5 54.31 -18.50 -39.68
C TRP A 5 55.10 -17.30 -40.24
N LYS A 6 55.47 -16.36 -39.30
CA LYS A 6 56.86 -16.11 -38.97
C LYS A 6 57.02 -15.28 -37.67
N LYS A 7 57.82 -15.81 -36.76
CA LYS A 7 58.42 -15.13 -35.59
C LYS A 7 59.48 -14.14 -36.06
N VAL A 8 59.59 -12.99 -35.35
CA VAL A 8 60.87 -12.27 -35.25
C VAL A 8 61.04 -11.88 -33.77
N ALA A 9 62.10 -12.45 -33.17
CA ALA A 9 62.62 -12.07 -31.89
C ALA A 9 63.57 -10.88 -32.08
N SER A 10 63.51 -9.89 -31.22
CA SER A 10 64.61 -8.93 -31.04
C SER A 10 64.82 -8.73 -29.53
N LEU A 11 65.96 -9.19 -29.06
CA LEU A 11 66.59 -8.82 -27.77
C LEU A 11 66.94 -7.35 -27.81
N MET A 12 66.55 -6.60 -26.75
CA MET A 12 67.30 -5.43 -26.30
C MET A 12 67.47 -5.44 -24.81
N LEU A 13 68.67 -5.15 -24.42
CA LEU A 13 69.39 -5.23 -23.18
C LEU A 13 68.75 -4.33 -22.09
N ALA A 14 68.59 -4.88 -20.92
CA ALA A 14 68.14 -4.19 -19.72
C ALA A 14 69.22 -3.30 -19.16
N ALA A 15 68.89 -2.05 -18.91
CA ALA A 15 69.59 -1.21 -17.92
C ALA A 15 68.69 -1.11 -16.68
N ALA A 16 69.12 -1.75 -15.59
CA ALA A 16 68.49 -1.71 -14.30
C ALA A 16 68.72 -0.31 -13.69
N LEU A 17 67.67 0.51 -13.61
CA LEU A 17 67.54 1.60 -12.67
C LEU A 17 66.55 1.16 -11.60
N GLY A 18 67.03 0.84 -10.42
CA GLY A 18 66.23 0.55 -9.26
C GLY A 18 65.48 1.81 -8.82
N VAL A 19 64.22 1.87 -9.19
CA VAL A 19 63.22 2.72 -8.53
C VAL A 19 62.58 1.85 -7.48
N THR A 20 62.95 2.09 -6.23
CA THR A 20 62.18 1.62 -5.08
C THR A 20 60.82 2.32 -5.14
N ALA A 21 59.82 1.64 -5.72
CA ALA A 21 58.43 2.03 -5.54
C ALA A 21 58.09 1.79 -4.07
N CYS A 22 58.06 2.83 -3.26
CA CYS A 22 57.24 2.79 -2.04
C CYS A 22 55.81 2.45 -2.48
N PRO A 23 55.17 1.46 -1.84
CA PRO A 23 53.75 1.33 -1.99
C PRO A 23 53.13 2.63 -1.45
N VAL A 24 52.56 3.43 -2.35
CA VAL A 24 51.60 4.45 -1.93
C VAL A 24 50.44 3.65 -1.40
N ALA A 25 50.35 3.53 -0.08
CA ALA A 25 49.12 3.14 0.57
C ALA A 25 48.07 4.14 0.05
N LEU A 26 47.12 3.69 -0.74
CA LEU A 26 45.91 4.42 -0.96
C LEU A 26 45.39 4.71 0.45
N ALA A 27 45.36 5.96 0.85
CA ALA A 27 44.69 6.34 2.07
C ALA A 27 43.23 5.87 1.87
N GLU A 28 42.77 4.93 2.69
CA GLU A 28 41.34 4.65 2.79
C GLU A 28 40.69 6.01 3.08
N GLU A 29 39.74 6.40 2.24
CA GLU A 29 38.94 7.59 2.50
C GLU A 29 38.34 7.42 3.89
N ALA A 30 38.48 8.43 4.75
CA ALA A 30 37.88 8.38 6.08
C ALA A 30 36.37 8.14 5.92
N PRO A 31 35.79 7.22 6.72
CA PRO A 31 34.36 6.93 6.62
C PRO A 31 33.54 8.21 6.82
N VAL A 32 32.51 8.40 5.98
CA VAL A 32 31.62 9.55 6.08
C VAL A 32 30.73 9.38 7.30
N GLN A 33 30.78 10.35 8.22
CA GLN A 33 29.98 10.35 9.44
C GLN A 33 28.49 10.45 9.07
N PRO A 34 27.64 9.48 9.46
CA PRO A 34 26.21 9.63 9.28
C PRO A 34 25.63 10.72 10.18
N GLU A 35 24.41 11.15 9.88
CA GLU A 35 23.69 12.04 10.80
C GLU A 35 23.37 11.28 12.10
N LEU A 36 23.96 11.74 13.22
CA LEU A 36 23.70 11.17 14.53
C LEU A 36 22.80 12.10 15.35
N VAL A 37 21.65 11.60 15.76
CA VAL A 37 20.77 12.32 16.69
C VAL A 37 20.50 11.46 17.91
N ALA A 38 20.91 11.96 19.07
CA ALA A 38 20.62 11.37 20.38
C ALA A 38 19.86 12.40 21.21
N ARG A 39 18.72 12.00 21.79
CA ARG A 39 17.94 12.85 22.69
C ARG A 39 18.00 12.40 24.14
N VAL A 40 18.34 11.13 24.37
CA VAL A 40 18.38 10.52 25.70
C VAL A 40 19.75 9.94 26.00
N LYS A 41 20.36 9.19 25.06
CA LYS A 41 21.66 8.56 25.22
C LYS A 41 22.82 9.52 24.94
N ASN A 42 24.02 9.16 25.41
CA ASN A 42 25.22 9.95 25.20
C ASN A 42 25.82 9.69 23.82
N ILE A 43 26.57 10.68 23.32
CA ILE A 43 27.45 10.50 22.16
C ILE A 43 28.88 10.39 22.68
N ILE A 44 29.61 9.37 22.22
CA ILE A 44 31.03 9.15 22.49
C ILE A 44 31.84 9.38 21.24
N GLU A 45 33.12 9.71 21.40
CA GLU A 45 34.06 9.92 20.29
C GLU A 45 35.15 8.83 20.34
N VAL A 46 35.31 8.10 19.26
CA VAL A 46 36.36 7.06 19.10
C VAL A 46 36.98 7.24 17.71
N ASP A 47 38.32 7.30 17.67
CA ASP A 47 39.12 7.45 16.45
C ASP A 47 38.69 8.63 15.55
N GLY A 48 38.18 9.72 16.16
CA GLY A 48 37.74 10.94 15.47
C GLY A 48 36.37 10.86 14.83
N CYS A 49 35.60 9.79 15.09
CA CYS A 49 34.20 9.61 14.71
C CYS A 49 33.30 9.62 15.95
N GLN A 50 32.05 10.04 15.77
CA GLN A 50 31.04 10.06 16.81
C GLN A 50 30.15 8.81 16.73
N PHE A 51 29.71 8.30 17.90
CA PHE A 51 28.84 7.12 18.04
C PHE A 51 27.86 7.35 19.19
N LYS A 52 26.70 6.71 19.14
CA LYS A 52 25.78 6.67 20.26
C LYS A 52 26.20 5.55 21.23
N ASP A 53 26.32 5.87 22.51
CA ASP A 53 26.48 4.91 23.61
C ASP A 53 25.09 4.43 24.04
N LEU A 54 24.56 3.44 23.31
CA LEU A 54 23.15 3.02 23.40
C LEU A 54 22.87 2.19 24.66
N ASN A 55 23.87 1.54 25.24
CA ASN A 55 23.75 0.76 26.48
C ASN A 55 24.34 1.47 27.71
N ASP A 56 24.80 2.72 27.59
CA ASP A 56 25.37 3.56 28.65
C ASP A 56 26.60 2.94 29.33
N ASN A 57 27.41 2.14 28.63
CA ASN A 57 28.60 1.51 29.22
C ASN A 57 29.85 2.37 29.07
N GLY A 58 29.83 3.44 28.28
CA GLY A 58 30.93 4.38 28.05
C GLY A 58 32.01 3.85 27.12
N ALA A 59 31.78 2.76 26.40
CA ALA A 59 32.67 2.19 25.40
C ALA A 59 31.92 1.99 24.09
N LEU A 60 32.66 1.93 22.98
CA LEU A 60 32.04 1.65 21.67
C LEU A 60 31.89 0.12 21.53
N ASP A 61 30.68 -0.37 21.54
CA ASP A 61 30.35 -1.75 21.20
C ASP A 61 30.18 -1.94 19.69
N PRO A 62 30.41 -3.16 19.15
CA PRO A 62 30.27 -3.40 17.71
C PRO A 62 28.88 -3.01 17.15
N TYR A 63 27.77 -3.22 17.89
CA TYR A 63 26.45 -2.85 17.38
C TYR A 63 26.22 -1.34 17.29
N GLU A 64 26.99 -0.52 18.00
CA GLU A 64 26.96 0.94 17.98
C GLU A 64 27.87 1.53 16.88
N ASP A 65 28.80 0.72 16.36
CA ASP A 65 29.75 1.14 15.33
C ASP A 65 29.10 1.08 13.94
N TRP A 66 28.60 2.24 13.48
CA TRP A 66 27.94 2.39 12.18
C TRP A 66 28.86 2.10 10.97
N ARG A 67 30.18 1.96 11.17
CA ARG A 67 31.14 1.57 10.13
C ARG A 67 31.12 0.07 9.83
N LEU A 68 30.54 -0.74 10.72
CA LEU A 68 30.44 -2.18 10.55
C LEU A 68 29.20 -2.56 9.73
N PRO A 69 29.25 -3.69 9.00
CA PRO A 69 28.09 -4.22 8.30
C PRO A 69 26.90 -4.47 9.23
N PRO A 70 25.65 -4.28 8.76
CA PRO A 70 24.41 -4.54 9.53
C PRO A 70 24.38 -5.92 10.18
N GLU A 71 24.90 -6.95 9.50
CA GLU A 71 24.95 -8.33 9.97
C GLU A 71 25.87 -8.48 11.19
N GLU A 72 27.04 -7.85 11.16
CA GLU A 72 28.00 -7.90 12.29
C GLU A 72 27.43 -7.17 13.50
N ARG A 73 26.80 -6.01 13.28
CA ARG A 73 26.12 -5.25 14.32
C ARG A 73 24.97 -6.05 14.95
N ALA A 74 24.16 -6.72 14.12
CA ALA A 74 23.06 -7.55 14.59
C ALA A 74 23.52 -8.72 15.45
N GLU A 75 24.60 -9.42 15.07
CA GLU A 75 25.16 -10.53 15.86
C GLU A 75 25.68 -10.06 17.23
N ASP A 76 26.36 -8.93 17.29
CA ASP A 76 26.82 -8.37 18.55
C ASP A 76 25.65 -8.02 19.47
N LEU A 77 24.65 -7.29 18.96
CA LEU A 77 23.46 -6.91 19.72
C LEU A 77 22.69 -8.14 20.22
N LEU A 78 22.50 -9.16 19.37
CA LEU A 78 21.84 -10.42 19.73
C LEU A 78 22.57 -11.14 20.87
N SER A 79 23.90 -11.04 20.95
CA SER A 79 24.68 -11.63 22.03
C SER A 79 24.44 -10.98 23.40
N GLN A 80 23.94 -9.75 23.40
CA GLN A 80 23.60 -8.95 24.58
C GLN A 80 22.13 -9.08 24.98
N MET A 81 21.27 -9.68 24.13
CA MET A 81 19.83 -9.81 24.36
C MET A 81 19.44 -11.14 24.99
N ASP A 82 18.54 -11.10 25.96
CA ASP A 82 17.86 -12.30 26.46
C ASP A 82 16.67 -12.69 25.56
N ALA A 83 16.07 -13.87 25.81
CA ALA A 83 14.95 -14.38 25.02
C ALA A 83 13.72 -13.47 25.06
N THR A 84 13.49 -12.74 26.16
CA THR A 84 12.36 -11.81 26.29
C THR A 84 12.57 -10.58 25.42
N GLN A 85 13.78 -10.05 25.40
CA GLN A 85 14.15 -8.92 24.55
C GLN A 85 14.06 -9.27 23.06
N LYS A 86 14.54 -10.46 22.67
CA LYS A 86 14.39 -10.97 21.29
C LYS A 86 12.92 -11.10 20.90
N ALA A 87 12.10 -11.69 21.75
CA ALA A 87 10.65 -11.83 21.51
C ALA A 87 9.94 -10.47 21.47
N SER A 88 10.40 -9.48 22.25
CA SER A 88 9.83 -8.12 22.21
C SER A 88 10.05 -7.41 20.87
N GLN A 89 11.18 -7.68 20.20
CA GLN A 89 11.43 -7.13 18.87
C GLN A 89 10.47 -7.67 17.80
N MET A 90 9.89 -8.85 18.01
CA MET A 90 8.89 -9.46 17.10
C MET A 90 7.48 -8.87 17.28
N VAL A 91 7.22 -8.15 18.38
CA VAL A 91 5.92 -7.57 18.68
C VAL A 91 5.64 -6.38 17.77
N HIS A 92 4.52 -6.45 17.04
CA HIS A 92 3.97 -5.36 16.25
C HIS A 92 2.61 -4.97 16.85
N LEU A 93 2.62 -4.02 17.76
CA LEU A 93 1.42 -3.61 18.45
C LEU A 93 0.58 -2.60 17.65
N THR A 94 -0.72 -2.58 17.88
CA THR A 94 -1.60 -1.52 17.39
C THR A 94 -1.52 -0.32 18.33
N LEU A 95 -1.14 0.84 17.80
CA LEU A 95 -0.90 2.05 18.60
C LEU A 95 -2.21 2.84 18.76
N VAL A 96 -3.05 2.43 19.70
CA VAL A 96 -4.29 3.16 20.07
C VAL A 96 -4.05 4.14 21.22
N SER A 97 -3.00 3.93 22.03
CA SER A 97 -2.60 4.82 23.10
C SER A 97 -1.14 4.61 23.46
N LYS A 98 -0.47 5.69 23.89
CA LYS A 98 0.91 5.61 24.39
C LYS A 98 0.92 5.03 25.79
N LYS A 99 1.71 3.96 26.00
CA LYS A 99 2.13 3.47 27.32
C LYS A 99 3.64 3.41 27.33
N ASP A 100 4.26 4.25 28.12
CA ASP A 100 5.71 4.42 28.17
C ASP A 100 6.44 3.09 28.37
N SER A 101 5.92 2.23 29.25
CA SER A 101 6.49 0.91 29.53
C SER A 101 6.53 -0.05 28.33
N TRP A 102 5.77 0.17 27.29
CA TRP A 102 5.87 -0.65 26.08
C TRP A 102 7.18 -0.39 25.34
N PHE A 103 7.72 0.81 25.45
CA PHE A 103 8.89 1.25 24.70
C PHE A 103 10.16 1.30 25.56
N ASN A 104 10.09 1.88 26.77
CA ASN A 104 11.26 2.02 27.62
C ASN A 104 11.60 0.78 28.47
N GLU A 105 10.60 -0.03 28.87
CA GLU A 105 10.82 -1.23 29.67
C GLU A 105 10.82 -2.51 28.82
N ASN A 106 9.84 -2.63 27.88
CA ASN A 106 9.68 -3.83 27.05
C ASN A 106 10.36 -3.70 25.70
N ASN A 107 10.63 -2.49 25.24
CA ASN A 107 11.32 -2.17 23.98
C ASN A 107 10.75 -2.95 22.80
N VAL A 108 9.44 -2.78 22.53
CA VAL A 108 8.76 -3.47 21.42
C VAL A 108 9.31 -3.05 20.07
N GLY A 109 9.32 -3.98 19.11
CA GLY A 109 9.98 -3.78 17.81
C GLY A 109 9.24 -2.89 16.85
N PHE A 110 7.88 -2.96 16.84
CA PHE A 110 7.03 -2.29 15.85
C PHE A 110 5.78 -1.71 16.49
N ALA A 111 5.24 -0.65 15.87
CA ALA A 111 3.99 -0.04 16.26
C ALA A 111 3.20 0.44 15.02
N LEU A 112 1.99 -0.10 14.83
CA LEU A 112 1.06 0.33 13.78
C LEU A 112 0.35 1.61 14.21
N VAL A 113 0.44 2.65 13.40
CA VAL A 113 -0.39 3.84 13.47
C VAL A 113 -1.76 3.48 12.87
N TYR A 114 -2.77 3.29 13.74
CA TYR A 114 -4.10 2.84 13.34
C TYR A 114 -5.19 3.33 14.29
N GLU A 115 -6.39 3.57 13.77
CA GLU A 115 -7.56 4.11 14.49
C GLU A 115 -7.31 5.46 15.23
N TYR A 116 -6.09 5.96 15.16
CA TYR A 116 -5.72 7.25 15.73
C TYR A 116 -5.33 8.18 14.59
N ILE A 117 -6.22 9.10 14.26
CA ILE A 117 -5.92 10.13 13.28
C ILE A 117 -5.15 11.24 13.97
N PHE A 118 -3.98 11.53 13.45
CA PHE A 118 -3.28 12.73 13.84
C PHE A 118 -3.93 13.97 13.22
N ASP A 119 -4.18 14.99 14.04
CA ASP A 119 -4.80 16.22 13.59
C ASP A 119 -3.90 17.06 12.66
N SER A 120 -2.61 16.76 12.63
CA SER A 120 -1.65 17.39 11.72
C SER A 120 -0.38 16.55 11.56
N ALA A 121 0.36 16.82 10.50
CA ALA A 121 1.68 16.26 10.26
C ALA A 121 2.67 16.55 11.40
N THR A 122 2.65 17.76 11.95
CA THR A 122 3.49 18.16 13.09
C THR A 122 3.16 17.32 14.34
N GLU A 123 1.88 17.05 14.61
CA GLU A 123 1.50 16.19 15.73
C GLU A 123 1.96 14.76 15.55
N ALA A 124 1.82 14.22 14.33
CA ALA A 124 2.29 12.88 13.99
C ALA A 124 3.81 12.76 14.22
N ALA A 125 4.60 13.66 13.64
CA ALA A 125 6.06 13.71 13.79
C ALA A 125 6.49 13.85 15.25
N LYS A 126 5.83 14.73 16.01
CA LYS A 126 6.08 14.88 17.44
C LYS A 126 5.80 13.59 18.22
N ARG A 127 4.70 12.90 17.88
CA ARG A 127 4.29 11.67 18.57
C ARG A 127 5.27 10.52 18.31
N THR A 128 5.71 10.34 17.07
CA THR A 128 6.72 9.35 16.74
C THR A 128 8.06 9.66 17.41
N ASN A 129 8.49 10.93 17.43
CA ASN A 129 9.67 11.37 18.15
C ASN A 129 9.60 11.05 19.67
N GLU A 130 8.49 11.38 20.34
CA GLU A 130 8.30 11.05 21.76
C GLU A 130 8.41 9.55 22.06
N ILE A 131 7.93 8.70 21.16
CA ILE A 131 8.04 7.24 21.31
C ILE A 131 9.47 6.77 21.04
N GLN A 132 10.17 7.35 20.07
CA GLN A 132 11.59 7.06 19.85
C GLN A 132 12.45 7.45 21.06
N GLU A 133 12.17 8.56 21.73
CA GLU A 133 12.85 8.93 23.01
C GLU A 133 12.68 7.87 24.09
N LEU A 134 11.46 7.29 24.20
CA LEU A 134 11.23 6.19 25.13
C LEU A 134 12.01 4.93 24.75
N SER A 135 12.03 4.58 23.46
CA SER A 135 12.81 3.43 22.95
C SER A 135 14.32 3.64 23.13
N GLU A 136 14.81 4.86 22.86
CA GLU A 136 16.23 5.22 23.11
C GLU A 136 16.58 5.11 24.61
N SER A 137 15.63 5.38 25.53
CA SER A 137 15.84 5.24 26.97
C SER A 137 15.90 3.79 27.48
N ALA A 138 15.51 2.82 26.64
CA ALA A 138 15.58 1.40 26.97
C ALA A 138 17.05 0.92 27.15
N PRO A 139 17.30 -0.21 27.83
CA PRO A 139 18.66 -0.66 28.17
C PRO A 139 19.61 -0.82 26.98
N LEU A 140 19.11 -1.22 25.80
CA LEU A 140 19.91 -1.40 24.58
C LEU A 140 19.61 -0.34 23.51
N GLY A 141 18.73 0.63 23.80
CA GLY A 141 18.42 1.76 22.93
C GLY A 141 17.87 1.37 21.55
N ILE A 142 17.24 0.19 21.41
CA ILE A 142 16.75 -0.30 20.11
C ILE A 142 15.55 0.52 19.65
N PRO A 143 15.60 1.21 18.48
CA PRO A 143 14.52 2.06 17.98
C PRO A 143 13.31 1.22 17.54
N VAL A 144 12.10 1.81 17.59
CA VAL A 144 10.88 1.19 17.09
C VAL A 144 10.69 1.52 15.60
N ILE A 145 10.15 0.57 14.81
CA ILE A 145 9.65 0.85 13.47
C ILE A 145 8.16 1.14 13.55
N PHE A 146 7.76 2.34 13.08
CA PHE A 146 6.35 2.65 12.87
C PHE A 146 5.90 2.16 11.50
N SER A 147 4.70 1.57 11.46
CA SER A 147 4.03 1.14 10.25
C SER A 147 2.69 1.85 10.09
N MET A 148 2.13 1.80 8.89
CA MET A 148 0.81 2.33 8.55
C MET A 148 0.20 1.50 7.43
N ASP A 149 -1.13 1.29 7.44
CA ASP A 149 -1.86 0.88 6.25
C ASP A 149 -1.91 2.04 5.27
N THR A 150 -1.58 1.80 4.02
CA THR A 150 -1.22 2.87 3.08
C THR A 150 -1.85 2.74 1.70
N GLU A 151 -2.89 1.95 1.55
CA GLU A 151 -3.62 1.73 0.29
C GLU A 151 -4.19 3.05 -0.27
N ALA A 152 -4.57 3.97 0.62
CA ALA A 152 -5.05 5.31 0.27
C ALA A 152 -4.04 6.43 0.61
N GLY A 153 -2.73 6.11 0.72
CA GLY A 153 -1.70 7.06 1.14
C GLY A 153 -1.48 7.07 2.66
N ALA A 154 -0.88 8.13 3.21
CA ALA A 154 -0.65 8.27 4.66
C ALA A 154 -1.94 8.69 5.41
N ALA A 155 -3.04 7.97 5.18
CA ALA A 155 -4.42 8.37 5.46
C ALA A 155 -4.79 8.48 6.96
N PHE A 156 -3.87 8.15 7.88
CA PHE A 156 -4.04 8.38 9.31
C PHE A 156 -3.46 9.72 9.80
N VAL A 157 -3.07 10.60 8.85
CA VAL A 157 -2.68 11.99 9.11
C VAL A 157 -3.56 12.90 8.27
N LYS A 158 -4.31 13.83 8.89
CA LYS A 158 -5.31 14.68 8.18
C LYS A 158 -4.70 15.53 7.07
N ASP A 159 -3.47 15.99 7.24
CA ASP A 159 -2.78 16.82 6.27
C ASP A 159 -2.22 16.04 5.08
N ALA A 160 -2.23 14.71 5.12
CA ALA A 160 -1.62 13.87 4.08
C ALA A 160 -2.36 13.96 2.73
N THR A 161 -1.65 13.59 1.69
CA THR A 161 -2.24 13.38 0.36
C THR A 161 -2.94 12.03 0.31
N PHE A 162 -4.28 12.03 0.26
CA PHE A 162 -5.04 10.82 0.01
C PHE A 162 -4.93 10.45 -1.47
N LEU A 163 -4.30 9.33 -1.73
CA LEU A 163 -4.04 8.83 -3.08
C LEU A 163 -5.27 8.09 -3.64
N PRO A 164 -5.43 8.03 -4.97
CA PRO A 164 -6.37 7.09 -5.59
C PRO A 164 -6.00 5.64 -5.23
N ASP A 165 -7.02 4.85 -4.89
CA ASP A 165 -6.84 3.44 -4.50
C ASP A 165 -6.16 2.62 -5.62
N GLU A 166 -5.62 1.45 -5.29
CA GLU A 166 -4.83 0.63 -6.23
C GLU A 166 -5.64 0.20 -7.47
N ILE A 167 -6.96 0.02 -7.34
CA ILE A 167 -7.85 -0.23 -8.49
C ILE A 167 -7.83 0.90 -9.52
N ASN A 168 -7.73 2.16 -9.08
CA ASN A 168 -7.56 3.32 -9.97
C ASN A 168 -6.20 3.25 -10.68
N GLN A 169 -5.15 2.88 -9.95
CA GLN A 169 -3.81 2.72 -10.52
C GLN A 169 -3.78 1.60 -11.55
N GLY A 170 -4.50 0.49 -11.31
CA GLY A 170 -4.70 -0.59 -12.27
C GLY A 170 -5.45 -0.16 -13.53
N ALA A 171 -6.46 0.71 -13.40
CA ALA A 171 -7.19 1.29 -14.54
C ALA A 171 -6.31 2.18 -15.43
N VAL A 172 -5.28 2.82 -14.86
CA VAL A 172 -4.26 3.58 -15.62
C VAL A 172 -3.23 2.65 -16.25
N ASN A 173 -2.80 1.63 -15.53
CA ASN A 173 -1.76 0.66 -15.92
C ASN A 173 -0.47 1.35 -16.39
N ASP A 174 0.06 2.27 -15.58
CA ASP A 174 1.29 3.02 -15.87
C ASP A 174 2.29 2.90 -14.70
N PRO A 175 3.33 2.06 -14.81
CA PRO A 175 4.32 1.87 -13.76
C PRO A 175 5.08 3.14 -13.38
N GLU A 176 5.26 4.09 -14.31
CA GLU A 176 5.93 5.37 -14.02
C GLU A 176 5.05 6.23 -13.10
N LEU A 177 3.75 6.27 -13.35
CA LEU A 177 2.81 6.98 -12.47
C LEU A 177 2.73 6.32 -11.09
N VAL A 178 2.68 4.98 -11.01
CA VAL A 178 2.70 4.24 -9.74
C VAL A 178 4.00 4.50 -8.97
N THR A 179 5.14 4.59 -9.66
CA THR A 179 6.41 5.01 -9.05
C THR A 179 6.28 6.38 -8.41
N ARG A 180 5.71 7.37 -9.11
CA ARG A 180 5.53 8.74 -8.59
C ARG A 180 4.57 8.78 -7.39
N LEU A 181 3.47 8.02 -7.43
CA LEU A 181 2.53 7.92 -6.31
C LEU A 181 3.20 7.33 -5.06
N ASN A 182 3.98 6.26 -5.22
CA ASN A 182 4.70 5.65 -4.10
C ASN A 182 5.91 6.46 -3.62
N GLN A 183 6.46 7.35 -4.45
CA GLN A 183 7.42 8.38 -4.00
C GLN A 183 6.74 9.42 -3.10
N VAL A 184 5.56 9.92 -3.48
CA VAL A 184 4.75 10.79 -2.63
C VAL A 184 4.45 10.10 -1.29
N LEU A 185 3.97 8.86 -1.33
CA LEU A 185 3.71 8.07 -0.12
C LEU A 185 4.96 7.95 0.76
N LYS A 186 6.09 7.56 0.19
CA LYS A 186 7.37 7.43 0.88
C LYS A 186 7.78 8.72 1.59
N GLU A 187 7.74 9.85 0.88
CA GLU A 187 8.12 11.16 1.41
C GLU A 187 7.23 11.58 2.58
N GLU A 188 5.91 11.37 2.47
CA GLU A 188 4.97 11.70 3.55
C GLU A 188 5.13 10.78 4.77
N LEU A 189 5.33 9.46 4.57
CA LEU A 189 5.59 8.52 5.65
C LEU A 189 6.88 8.84 6.40
N MET A 190 7.96 9.08 5.67
CA MET A 190 9.26 9.43 6.26
C MET A 190 9.20 10.73 7.04
N ALA A 191 8.48 11.73 6.56
CA ALA A 191 8.35 13.03 7.22
C ALA A 191 7.68 12.93 8.60
N VAL A 192 6.84 11.91 8.84
CA VAL A 192 6.20 11.65 10.13
C VAL A 192 6.81 10.49 10.90
N GLY A 193 7.97 9.98 10.47
CA GLY A 193 8.72 8.93 11.17
C GLY A 193 8.22 7.51 10.93
N VAL A 194 7.32 7.28 9.98
CA VAL A 194 6.86 5.95 9.57
C VAL A 194 7.86 5.35 8.58
N ARG A 195 8.35 4.15 8.86
CA ARG A 195 9.39 3.47 8.05
C ARG A 195 8.95 2.13 7.49
N MET A 196 7.65 1.81 7.57
CA MET A 196 7.07 0.59 7.03
C MET A 196 5.65 0.85 6.52
N ALA A 197 5.43 0.62 5.23
CA ALA A 197 4.13 0.63 4.59
C ALA A 197 3.56 -0.80 4.59
N LEU A 198 2.29 -0.98 5.01
CA LEU A 198 1.59 -2.25 4.91
C LEU A 198 0.90 -2.37 3.54
N SER A 199 1.63 -2.06 2.50
CA SER A 199 1.29 -2.10 1.08
C SER A 199 2.56 -2.37 0.26
N PRO A 200 2.43 -2.63 -1.06
CA PRO A 200 1.24 -2.76 -1.90
C PRO A 200 0.57 -4.14 -1.79
N ASP A 201 -0.70 -4.21 -2.25
CA ASP A 201 -1.43 -5.47 -2.36
C ASP A 201 -1.12 -6.18 -3.68
N ALA A 202 -0.54 -7.38 -3.58
CA ALA A 202 -0.27 -8.25 -4.73
C ALA A 202 -1.42 -9.23 -5.00
N ASP A 203 -2.53 -9.08 -4.30
CA ASP A 203 -3.72 -9.88 -4.48
C ASP A 203 -4.28 -9.69 -5.89
N LEU A 204 -4.62 -10.81 -6.52
CA LEU A 204 -5.23 -10.82 -7.84
C LEU A 204 -6.75 -10.78 -7.68
N ILE A 205 -7.44 -9.84 -8.33
CA ILE A 205 -8.92 -9.82 -8.31
C ILE A 205 -9.43 -11.10 -8.96
N THR A 206 -10.14 -11.92 -8.17
CA THR A 206 -10.71 -13.19 -8.64
C THR A 206 -12.20 -13.31 -8.36
N ASP A 207 -12.71 -12.82 -7.22
CA ASP A 207 -14.13 -12.74 -6.94
C ASP A 207 -14.61 -11.28 -6.94
N PRO A 208 -15.51 -10.88 -7.87
CA PRO A 208 -16.03 -9.52 -7.92
C PRO A 208 -16.85 -9.12 -6.70
N ARG A 209 -17.28 -10.07 -5.84
CA ARG A 209 -18.03 -9.79 -4.61
C ARG A 209 -17.14 -9.36 -3.45
N TRP A 210 -15.84 -9.65 -3.51
CA TRP A 210 -14.94 -9.30 -2.42
C TRP A 210 -14.81 -7.79 -2.23
N GLY A 211 -15.08 -7.33 -1.01
CA GLY A 211 -15.19 -5.90 -0.70
C GLY A 211 -13.88 -5.13 -0.75
N ARG A 212 -12.73 -5.84 -0.76
CA ARG A 212 -11.38 -5.25 -0.80
C ARG A 212 -10.76 -5.21 -2.20
N ASN A 213 -11.54 -5.46 -3.26
CA ASN A 213 -11.02 -5.39 -4.63
C ASN A 213 -10.43 -4.01 -5.00
N GLN A 214 -10.82 -2.92 -4.33
CA GLN A 214 -10.22 -1.60 -4.53
C GLN A 214 -8.75 -1.52 -4.08
N GLU A 215 -8.32 -2.42 -3.19
CA GLU A 215 -6.93 -2.53 -2.72
C GLU A 215 -6.05 -3.31 -3.71
N CYS A 216 -6.64 -3.88 -4.77
CA CYS A 216 -5.95 -4.67 -5.77
C CYS A 216 -5.82 -3.90 -7.09
N TYR A 217 -4.72 -4.08 -7.80
CA TYR A 217 -4.51 -3.41 -9.09
C TYR A 217 -5.42 -3.94 -10.19
N SER A 218 -5.58 -5.27 -10.32
CA SER A 218 -6.27 -5.86 -11.48
C SER A 218 -6.55 -7.36 -11.30
N GLU A 219 -7.38 -7.91 -12.20
CA GLU A 219 -7.50 -9.35 -12.45
C GLU A 219 -6.45 -9.85 -13.46
N ASP A 220 -5.57 -8.98 -13.96
CA ASP A 220 -4.51 -9.32 -14.92
C ASP A 220 -3.17 -9.45 -14.23
N THR A 221 -2.56 -10.63 -14.31
CA THR A 221 -1.29 -10.92 -13.65
C THR A 221 -0.13 -10.07 -14.15
N ASP A 222 -0.10 -9.69 -15.43
CA ASP A 222 0.98 -8.88 -15.99
C ASP A 222 0.91 -7.44 -15.47
N VAL A 223 -0.31 -6.91 -15.29
CA VAL A 223 -0.54 -5.60 -14.65
C VAL A 223 -0.11 -5.64 -13.20
N VAL A 224 -0.58 -6.63 -12.42
CA VAL A 224 -0.20 -6.77 -11.00
C VAL A 224 1.31 -6.85 -10.85
N GLN A 225 2.00 -7.72 -11.61
CA GLN A 225 3.46 -7.85 -11.57
C GLN A 225 4.17 -6.51 -11.85
N SER A 226 3.76 -5.82 -12.91
CA SER A 226 4.39 -4.57 -13.33
C SER A 226 4.25 -3.46 -12.29
N LEU A 227 3.04 -3.29 -11.74
CA LEU A 227 2.74 -2.21 -10.78
C LEU A 227 3.30 -2.51 -9.39
N ILE A 228 3.31 -3.76 -8.95
CA ILE A 228 3.96 -4.19 -7.70
C ILE A 228 5.46 -3.88 -7.72
N VAL A 229 6.15 -4.19 -8.80
CA VAL A 229 7.59 -3.87 -8.94
C VAL A 229 7.82 -2.37 -8.83
N ALA A 230 6.99 -1.56 -9.50
CA ALA A 230 7.08 -0.09 -9.46
C ALA A 230 6.87 0.45 -8.03
N ALA A 231 5.86 -0.05 -7.32
CA ALA A 231 5.55 0.37 -5.95
C ALA A 231 6.66 -0.03 -4.97
N VAL A 232 7.11 -1.29 -4.99
CA VAL A 232 8.18 -1.78 -4.10
C VAL A 232 9.47 -0.99 -4.29
N GLN A 233 9.89 -0.80 -5.54
CA GLN A 233 11.13 -0.06 -5.84
C GLN A 233 11.04 1.42 -5.47
N ALA A 234 9.88 2.04 -5.60
CA ALA A 234 9.69 3.44 -5.21
C ALA A 234 9.74 3.61 -3.69
N LEU A 235 9.06 2.75 -2.92
CA LEU A 235 9.06 2.80 -1.46
C LEU A 235 10.45 2.52 -0.89
N GLN A 236 11.13 1.49 -1.38
CA GLN A 236 12.44 1.09 -0.85
C GLN A 236 13.61 1.88 -1.42
N GLY A 237 13.44 2.50 -2.60
CA GLY A 237 14.52 3.17 -3.32
C GLY A 237 15.42 2.22 -4.11
N GLY A 238 15.08 0.93 -4.16
CA GLY A 238 15.82 -0.12 -4.84
C GLY A 238 15.54 -1.51 -4.25
N SER A 239 16.42 -2.47 -4.53
CA SER A 239 16.29 -3.85 -4.05
C SER A 239 16.84 -4.08 -2.63
N GLU A 240 17.53 -3.11 -2.06
CA GLU A 240 18.12 -3.16 -0.72
C GLU A 240 17.64 -1.97 0.10
N LEU A 241 17.44 -2.17 1.39
CA LEU A 241 17.07 -1.08 2.30
C LEU A 241 18.27 -0.16 2.55
N THR A 242 17.97 1.12 2.65
CA THR A 242 18.91 2.20 3.00
C THR A 242 18.26 3.15 4.00
N GLU A 243 19.01 4.14 4.46
CA GLU A 243 18.48 5.20 5.34
C GLU A 243 17.31 5.99 4.71
N ASP A 244 17.22 6.01 3.39
CA ASP A 244 16.12 6.65 2.64
C ASP A 244 14.95 5.70 2.32
N SER A 245 14.95 4.47 2.83
CA SER A 245 13.91 3.49 2.51
C SER A 245 12.72 3.54 3.46
N VAL A 246 11.55 3.22 2.92
CA VAL A 246 10.38 2.71 3.65
C VAL A 246 10.23 1.23 3.28
N ILE A 247 10.11 0.35 4.26
CA ILE A 247 9.84 -1.08 4.05
C ILE A 247 8.51 -1.21 3.32
N ALA A 248 8.49 -1.83 2.15
CA ALA A 248 7.27 -2.29 1.51
C ALA A 248 6.89 -3.66 2.09
N THR A 249 5.59 -3.85 2.41
CA THR A 249 5.04 -5.11 2.90
C THR A 249 4.03 -5.63 1.92
N VAL A 250 4.47 -6.50 1.02
CA VAL A 250 3.57 -7.06 -0.01
C VAL A 250 2.65 -8.10 0.60
N LYS A 251 1.34 -7.97 0.32
CA LYS A 251 0.26 -8.75 0.93
C LYS A 251 -0.81 -9.14 -0.08
N HIS A 252 -1.63 -10.15 0.19
CA HIS A 252 -1.59 -11.10 1.31
C HIS A 252 -1.18 -12.47 0.79
N PHE A 253 0.02 -12.92 1.10
CA PHE A 253 0.59 -14.15 0.55
C PHE A 253 -0.20 -15.40 1.00
N PRO A 254 -0.47 -16.37 0.12
CA PRO A 254 -0.11 -16.44 -1.31
C PRO A 254 -1.19 -15.89 -2.26
N GLY A 255 -2.14 -15.11 -1.77
CA GLY A 255 -3.23 -14.46 -2.48
C GLY A 255 -4.52 -14.46 -1.66
N SER A 256 -5.34 -13.40 -1.78
CA SER A 256 -6.63 -13.26 -1.09
C SER A 256 -7.73 -12.59 -1.93
N GLY A 257 -7.52 -12.38 -3.22
CA GLY A 257 -8.41 -11.64 -4.12
C GLY A 257 -9.81 -12.22 -4.35
N GLY A 258 -10.11 -13.36 -3.76
CA GLY A 258 -11.43 -13.98 -3.69
C GLY A 258 -11.55 -14.80 -2.42
N GLN A 259 -12.66 -14.68 -1.73
CA GLN A 259 -12.93 -15.43 -0.51
C GLN A 259 -14.32 -16.01 -0.59
N THR A 260 -14.60 -17.04 0.19
CA THR A 260 -15.88 -17.78 0.12
C THR A 260 -17.06 -16.79 0.13
N ASP A 261 -17.84 -16.82 -0.91
CA ASP A 261 -18.98 -15.92 -1.16
C ASP A 261 -18.61 -14.42 -1.18
N GLY A 262 -17.34 -14.08 -1.42
CA GLY A 262 -16.83 -12.71 -1.40
C GLY A 262 -16.78 -12.07 -0.02
N VAL A 263 -16.94 -12.84 1.05
CA VAL A 263 -16.99 -12.33 2.43
C VAL A 263 -15.59 -12.27 3.01
N ASP A 264 -15.11 -11.06 3.31
CA ASP A 264 -13.78 -10.85 3.90
C ASP A 264 -13.64 -11.59 5.25
N GLY A 265 -12.48 -12.18 5.47
CA GLY A 265 -12.24 -13.02 6.66
C GLY A 265 -12.80 -14.43 6.56
N THR A 266 -13.26 -14.88 5.39
CA THR A 266 -13.61 -16.28 5.12
C THR A 266 -12.50 -16.99 4.35
N PRO A 267 -12.40 -18.33 4.43
CA PRO A 267 -11.33 -19.04 3.74
C PRO A 267 -11.39 -18.91 2.21
N LEU A 268 -10.29 -18.53 1.59
CA LEU A 268 -10.03 -18.78 0.18
C LEU A 268 -9.22 -20.08 0.05
N THR A 269 -9.71 -21.01 -0.78
CA THR A 269 -8.95 -22.20 -1.13
C THR A 269 -8.35 -22.05 -2.52
N ILE A 270 -7.04 -21.81 -2.58
CA ILE A 270 -6.31 -21.72 -3.85
C ILE A 270 -6.00 -23.13 -4.35
N GLN A 271 -6.42 -23.43 -5.56
CA GLN A 271 -6.22 -24.74 -6.19
C GLN A 271 -4.83 -24.85 -6.83
N GLU A 272 -4.39 -26.10 -7.09
CA GLU A 272 -3.10 -26.36 -7.75
C GLU A 272 -3.01 -25.75 -9.17
N ASP A 273 -4.13 -25.63 -9.87
CA ASP A 273 -4.17 -25.07 -11.24
C ASP A 273 -4.28 -23.54 -11.29
N SER A 274 -4.52 -22.88 -10.16
CA SER A 274 -4.62 -21.41 -10.06
C SER A 274 -3.45 -20.75 -9.31
N ILE A 275 -2.69 -21.51 -8.53
CA ILE A 275 -1.67 -20.94 -7.63
C ILE A 275 -0.62 -20.07 -8.34
N ASP A 276 -0.19 -20.47 -9.54
CA ASP A 276 0.81 -19.70 -10.27
C ASP A 276 0.31 -18.30 -10.66
N LEU A 277 -1.01 -18.13 -10.84
CA LEU A 277 -1.62 -16.83 -11.09
C LEU A 277 -1.55 -15.96 -9.84
N HIS A 278 -1.92 -16.51 -8.68
CA HIS A 278 -1.86 -15.81 -7.40
C HIS A 278 -0.42 -15.44 -7.01
N LEU A 279 0.55 -16.34 -7.26
CA LEU A 279 1.95 -16.11 -6.92
C LEU A 279 2.67 -15.12 -7.85
N ALA A 280 2.08 -14.75 -8.99
CA ALA A 280 2.77 -13.93 -9.99
C ALA A 280 3.26 -12.57 -9.44
N GLY A 281 2.40 -11.83 -8.74
CA GLY A 281 2.75 -10.56 -8.10
C GLY A 281 3.81 -10.73 -7.01
N PHE A 282 3.71 -11.78 -6.20
CA PHE A 282 4.68 -12.06 -5.14
C PHE A 282 6.05 -12.45 -5.68
N ARG A 283 6.12 -13.27 -6.74
CA ARG A 283 7.39 -13.58 -7.41
C ARG A 283 8.06 -12.31 -7.95
N ALA A 284 7.30 -11.45 -8.59
CA ALA A 284 7.81 -10.17 -9.09
C ALA A 284 8.31 -9.26 -7.96
N ALA A 285 7.58 -9.20 -6.83
CA ALA A 285 8.01 -8.47 -5.65
C ALA A 285 9.30 -9.02 -5.02
N ILE A 286 9.42 -10.35 -4.93
CA ILE A 286 10.63 -11.02 -4.42
C ILE A 286 11.83 -10.74 -5.32
N GLU A 287 11.66 -10.83 -6.64
CA GLU A 287 12.71 -10.48 -7.61
C GLU A 287 13.10 -8.99 -7.55
N ALA A 288 12.16 -8.11 -7.22
CA ALA A 288 12.41 -6.69 -7.00
C ALA A 288 13.09 -6.39 -5.65
N GLY A 289 13.26 -7.38 -4.76
CA GLY A 289 13.91 -7.24 -3.47
C GLY A 289 12.99 -6.72 -2.36
N VAL A 290 11.70 -7.10 -2.36
CA VAL A 290 10.77 -6.68 -1.31
C VAL A 290 11.26 -7.06 0.08
N ALA A 291 11.23 -6.12 1.01
CA ALA A 291 11.77 -6.29 2.36
C ALA A 291 10.82 -7.05 3.30
N ALA A 292 9.49 -6.95 3.10
CA ALA A 292 8.52 -7.69 3.92
C ALA A 292 7.42 -8.32 3.07
N VAL A 293 6.97 -9.52 3.48
CA VAL A 293 5.81 -10.21 2.92
C VAL A 293 4.86 -10.57 4.06
N MET A 294 3.56 -10.33 3.84
CA MET A 294 2.51 -10.64 4.81
C MET A 294 1.69 -11.85 4.34
N PRO A 295 1.80 -13.02 5.02
CA PRO A 295 0.90 -14.15 4.77
C PRO A 295 -0.49 -13.87 5.33
N TYR A 296 -1.53 -14.39 4.64
CA TYR A 296 -2.92 -14.14 4.99
C TYR A 296 -3.52 -15.21 5.90
N GLY A 297 -4.21 -14.77 6.94
CA GLY A 297 -4.81 -15.64 7.94
C GLY A 297 -6.00 -16.49 7.46
N TYR A 298 -6.48 -16.27 6.24
CA TYR A 298 -7.66 -16.96 5.70
C TYR A 298 -7.40 -17.70 4.38
N SER A 299 -6.23 -17.57 3.76
CA SER A 299 -5.87 -18.33 2.56
C SER A 299 -5.36 -19.72 2.91
N THR A 300 -5.82 -20.72 2.17
CA THR A 300 -5.41 -22.12 2.33
C THR A 300 -4.90 -22.68 1.01
N VAL A 301 -3.91 -23.57 1.08
CA VAL A 301 -3.25 -24.18 -0.09
C VAL A 301 -3.13 -25.70 0.11
N PRO A 302 -4.25 -26.43 0.18
CA PRO A 302 -4.27 -27.82 0.64
C PRO A 302 -3.43 -28.79 -0.21
N TYR A 303 -3.21 -28.50 -1.49
CA TYR A 303 -2.42 -29.35 -2.39
C TYR A 303 -0.94 -29.43 -2.00
N LEU A 304 -0.40 -28.47 -1.23
CA LEU A 304 0.95 -28.54 -0.68
C LEU A 304 1.12 -29.67 0.33
N GLY A 305 0.00 -30.16 0.90
CA GLY A 305 0.03 -31.20 1.93
C GLY A 305 0.60 -30.70 3.26
N GLY A 306 1.01 -31.65 4.12
CA GLY A 306 1.53 -31.30 5.43
C GLY A 306 0.52 -30.51 6.28
N ASP A 307 0.99 -29.48 6.94
CA ASP A 307 0.16 -28.62 7.77
C ASP A 307 -0.72 -27.62 6.97
N ALA A 308 -0.45 -27.43 5.67
CA ALA A 308 -1.28 -26.59 4.79
C ALA A 308 -2.67 -27.18 4.50
N VAL A 309 -2.92 -28.45 4.85
CA VAL A 309 -4.24 -29.08 4.71
C VAL A 309 -5.26 -28.55 5.72
N GLU A 310 -4.81 -28.21 6.93
CA GLU A 310 -5.67 -27.81 8.04
C GLU A 310 -5.44 -26.36 8.51
N ASN A 311 -4.30 -25.74 8.12
CA ASN A 311 -3.90 -24.42 8.56
C ASN A 311 -4.00 -23.39 7.44
N SER A 312 -4.31 -22.15 7.82
CA SER A 312 -4.16 -20.97 6.98
C SER A 312 -2.69 -20.65 6.68
N ALA A 313 -2.44 -19.82 5.69
CA ALA A 313 -1.10 -19.50 5.21
C ALA A 313 -0.18 -18.95 6.33
N ASP A 314 -0.71 -18.09 7.20
CA ASP A 314 0.02 -17.50 8.33
C ASP A 314 0.31 -18.49 9.49
N GLN A 315 -0.23 -19.71 9.44
CA GLN A 315 -0.04 -20.77 10.44
C GLN A 315 0.62 -22.03 9.84
N SER A 316 1.02 -22.00 8.58
CA SER A 316 1.52 -23.15 7.84
C SER A 316 3.00 -23.04 7.53
N ALA A 317 3.81 -23.99 8.03
CA ALA A 317 5.22 -24.10 7.67
C ALA A 317 5.38 -24.49 6.19
N ALA A 318 4.47 -25.32 5.63
CA ALA A 318 4.48 -25.64 4.22
C ALA A 318 4.32 -24.40 3.34
N VAL A 319 3.58 -23.38 3.79
CA VAL A 319 3.40 -22.12 3.06
C VAL A 319 4.56 -21.15 3.32
N MET A 320 4.84 -20.82 4.60
CA MET A 320 5.83 -19.78 4.91
C MET A 320 7.27 -20.26 4.80
N THR A 321 7.56 -21.49 5.24
CA THR A 321 8.93 -22.02 5.25
C THR A 321 9.25 -22.74 3.95
N ASP A 322 8.41 -23.68 3.51
CA ASP A 322 8.77 -24.52 2.37
C ASP A 322 8.50 -23.79 1.03
N LEU A 323 7.31 -23.18 0.85
CA LEU A 323 7.00 -22.45 -0.38
C LEU A 323 7.70 -21.08 -0.43
N LEU A 324 7.42 -20.18 0.54
CA LEU A 324 7.90 -18.79 0.44
C LEU A 324 9.44 -18.71 0.60
N ARG A 325 10.02 -19.29 1.68
CA ARG A 325 11.48 -19.24 1.87
C ARG A 325 12.22 -20.27 1.03
N GLY A 326 11.71 -21.49 0.94
CA GLY A 326 12.39 -22.60 0.27
C GLY A 326 12.30 -22.54 -1.24
N GLU A 327 11.09 -22.57 -1.80
CA GLU A 327 10.87 -22.62 -3.25
C GLU A 327 11.06 -21.26 -3.92
N LEU A 328 10.46 -20.20 -3.35
CA LEU A 328 10.56 -18.84 -3.90
C LEU A 328 11.85 -18.13 -3.48
N GLY A 329 12.63 -18.69 -2.55
CA GLY A 329 13.95 -18.17 -2.14
C GLY A 329 13.88 -16.86 -1.34
N TYR A 330 12.74 -16.54 -0.71
CA TYR A 330 12.57 -15.29 0.01
C TYR A 330 13.40 -15.24 1.30
N THR A 331 14.19 -14.19 1.49
CA THR A 331 15.08 -14.02 2.64
C THR A 331 14.70 -12.87 3.57
N GLY A 332 13.75 -12.02 3.16
CA GLY A 332 13.30 -10.85 3.92
C GLY A 332 12.42 -11.18 5.13
N LEU A 333 11.74 -10.18 5.65
CA LEU A 333 10.87 -10.27 6.81
C LEU A 333 9.52 -10.92 6.45
N ILE A 334 9.04 -11.83 7.29
CA ILE A 334 7.67 -12.35 7.22
C ILE A 334 6.89 -11.74 8.38
N GLN A 335 5.92 -10.90 8.06
CA GLN A 335 5.01 -10.30 9.02
C GLN A 335 3.64 -10.95 8.92
N THR A 336 3.08 -11.44 10.03
CA THR A 336 1.68 -11.90 10.01
C THR A 336 0.72 -10.74 9.80
N ASP A 337 -0.42 -11.03 9.23
CA ASP A 337 -1.60 -10.20 9.43
C ASP A 337 -2.00 -10.19 10.92
N TRP A 338 -3.07 -9.45 11.29
CA TRP A 338 -3.54 -9.34 12.68
C TRP A 338 -4.19 -10.63 13.16
N GLY A 339 -3.37 -11.50 13.77
CA GLY A 339 -3.75 -12.84 14.21
C GLY A 339 -3.79 -13.01 15.73
N LEU A 340 -4.11 -14.23 16.17
CA LEU A 340 -4.20 -14.59 17.59
C LEU A 340 -3.24 -15.71 18.01
N ASN A 341 -2.75 -16.54 17.08
CA ASN A 341 -1.84 -17.66 17.40
C ASN A 341 -0.39 -17.32 17.06
N PHE A 342 0.19 -16.41 17.83
CA PHE A 342 1.55 -15.91 17.59
C PHE A 342 2.63 -16.99 17.71
N VAL A 343 2.46 -17.97 18.61
CA VAL A 343 3.40 -19.09 18.77
C VAL A 343 3.37 -19.98 17.51
N GLY A 344 2.17 -20.32 17.02
CA GLY A 344 2.01 -21.12 15.80
C GLY A 344 2.65 -20.41 14.59
N ALA A 345 2.32 -19.14 14.38
CA ALA A 345 2.88 -18.35 13.28
C ALA A 345 4.41 -18.25 13.34
N THR A 346 4.98 -18.00 14.54
CA THR A 346 6.45 -17.94 14.71
C THR A 346 7.10 -19.28 14.38
N ASN A 347 6.54 -20.40 14.87
CA ASN A 347 7.05 -21.73 14.56
C ASN A 347 6.90 -22.10 13.08
N ALA A 348 5.90 -21.56 12.39
CA ALA A 348 5.71 -21.73 10.95
C ALA A 348 6.61 -20.83 10.09
N GLY A 349 7.30 -19.82 10.67
CA GLY A 349 8.30 -19.01 9.95
C GLY A 349 8.15 -17.50 10.06
N ALA A 350 7.12 -16.97 10.74
CA ALA A 350 6.92 -15.53 10.89
C ALA A 350 7.98 -14.86 11.78
N ASP A 351 8.39 -13.66 11.40
CA ASP A 351 9.37 -12.84 12.13
C ASP A 351 8.70 -11.70 12.90
N ILE A 352 7.64 -11.10 12.36
CA ILE A 352 6.91 -9.98 12.94
C ILE A 352 5.45 -10.39 13.13
N LEU A 353 4.87 -10.03 14.27
CA LEU A 353 3.57 -10.54 14.71
C LEU A 353 2.55 -9.40 14.82
N GLY A 354 1.75 -9.23 13.77
CA GLY A 354 0.71 -8.21 13.69
C GLY A 354 -0.36 -8.37 14.79
N GLY A 355 -0.63 -7.29 15.52
CA GLY A 355 -1.58 -7.28 16.64
C GLY A 355 -1.06 -7.88 17.94
N ALA A 356 0.18 -8.41 17.95
CA ALA A 356 0.80 -8.88 19.18
C ALA A 356 1.00 -7.72 20.17
N GLY A 357 0.76 -7.99 21.45
CA GLY A 357 1.04 -7.06 22.52
C GLY A 357 2.16 -7.55 23.42
N VAL A 358 2.58 -6.71 24.37
CA VAL A 358 3.66 -7.02 25.33
C VAL A 358 3.44 -8.35 26.07
N ARG A 359 2.18 -8.76 26.26
CA ARG A 359 1.89 -10.06 26.90
C ARG A 359 2.27 -11.27 26.04
N SER A 360 2.34 -11.07 24.74
CA SER A 360 2.69 -12.14 23.78
C SER A 360 4.15 -12.56 23.92
N THR A 361 5.05 -11.67 24.38
CA THR A 361 6.48 -11.99 24.57
C THR A 361 6.67 -13.20 25.50
N ARG A 362 5.90 -13.29 26.57
CA ARG A 362 5.97 -14.44 27.46
C ARG A 362 5.53 -15.74 26.77
N GLN A 363 4.47 -15.70 25.99
CA GLN A 363 3.98 -16.87 25.25
C GLN A 363 5.01 -17.35 24.23
N LEU A 364 5.70 -16.41 23.57
CA LEU A 364 6.78 -16.71 22.62
C LEU A 364 7.96 -17.37 23.33
N VAL A 365 8.43 -16.82 24.44
CA VAL A 365 9.54 -17.41 25.22
C VAL A 365 9.21 -18.80 25.75
N GLU A 366 7.94 -19.07 26.13
CA GLU A 366 7.49 -20.37 26.63
C GLU A 366 7.21 -21.39 25.52
N GLY A 367 6.86 -20.96 24.28
CA GLY A 367 6.34 -21.81 23.20
C GLY A 367 7.17 -21.87 21.93
N VAL A 368 8.28 -21.12 21.85
CA VAL A 368 9.15 -21.06 20.66
C VAL A 368 10.59 -21.31 21.09
N ASP A 369 11.33 -22.08 20.31
CA ASP A 369 12.74 -22.33 20.57
C ASP A 369 13.57 -21.03 20.45
N GLU A 370 14.56 -20.86 21.34
CA GLU A 370 15.39 -19.65 21.36
C GLU A 370 16.14 -19.42 20.04
N GLU A 371 16.51 -20.48 19.34
CA GLU A 371 17.14 -20.39 18.02
C GLU A 371 16.21 -19.70 17.02
N ARG A 372 14.91 -20.05 17.00
CA ARG A 372 13.90 -19.43 16.12
C ARG A 372 13.65 -17.97 16.50
N LEU A 373 13.57 -17.65 17.81
CA LEU A 373 13.46 -16.25 18.27
C LEU A 373 14.69 -15.44 17.84
N THR A 374 15.89 -16.02 17.95
CA THR A 374 17.14 -15.37 17.54
C THR A 374 17.17 -15.13 16.04
N ASP A 375 16.71 -16.08 15.23
CA ASP A 375 16.68 -15.97 13.78
C ASP A 375 15.68 -14.88 13.31
N ALA A 376 14.50 -14.80 13.92
CA ALA A 376 13.54 -13.72 13.66
C ALA A 376 14.12 -12.34 14.04
N CYS A 377 14.64 -12.25 15.26
CA CYS A 377 15.20 -10.99 15.76
C CYS A 377 16.41 -10.54 14.92
N ARG A 378 17.25 -11.45 14.44
CA ARG A 378 18.37 -11.15 13.53
C ARG A 378 17.91 -10.39 12.28
N ARG A 379 16.89 -10.90 11.58
CA ARG A 379 16.34 -10.24 10.38
C ARG A 379 15.79 -8.86 10.70
N ILE A 380 15.09 -8.74 11.82
CA ILE A 380 14.54 -7.45 12.28
C ILE A 380 15.66 -6.44 12.56
N LEU A 381 16.70 -6.84 13.27
CA LEU A 381 17.82 -5.96 13.61
C LEU A 381 18.61 -5.53 12.36
N ILE A 382 18.87 -6.46 11.43
CA ILE A 382 19.52 -6.13 10.14
C ILE A 382 18.71 -5.05 9.41
N ALA A 383 17.39 -5.20 9.28
CA ALA A 383 16.54 -4.21 8.64
C ALA A 383 16.60 -2.85 9.37
N LYS A 384 16.60 -2.83 10.70
CA LYS A 384 16.73 -1.59 11.50
C LYS A 384 18.08 -0.89 11.28
N PHE A 385 19.18 -1.65 11.18
CA PHE A 385 20.49 -1.08 10.87
C PHE A 385 20.56 -0.54 9.44
N GLN A 386 20.02 -1.27 8.47
CA GLN A 386 19.95 -0.81 7.07
C GLN A 386 19.16 0.49 6.93
N LEU A 387 18.06 0.65 7.67
CA LEU A 387 17.24 1.87 7.69
C LEU A 387 17.93 3.06 8.37
N GLY A 388 19.11 2.89 9.00
CA GLY A 388 19.83 3.97 9.70
C GLY A 388 19.13 4.52 10.95
N ILE A 389 18.08 3.85 11.44
CA ILE A 389 17.28 4.35 12.55
C ILE A 389 17.97 4.20 13.92
N PHE A 390 19.06 3.43 14.02
CA PHE A 390 19.93 3.46 15.19
C PHE A 390 20.72 4.78 15.28
N GLU A 391 21.14 5.30 14.15
CA GLU A 391 21.87 6.56 14.04
C GLU A 391 20.92 7.74 14.23
N ASN A 392 19.83 7.80 13.45
CA ASN A 392 18.82 8.86 13.56
C ASN A 392 17.40 8.29 13.42
N PRO A 393 16.68 8.03 14.54
CA PRO A 393 15.28 7.63 14.50
C PRO A 393 14.29 8.80 14.48
N TYR A 394 14.75 10.05 14.55
CA TYR A 394 13.95 11.25 14.72
C TYR A 394 13.65 11.95 13.41
N VAL A 395 12.57 12.71 13.40
CA VAL A 395 12.15 13.52 12.26
C VAL A 395 11.96 14.98 12.66
N ASP A 396 12.03 15.88 11.66
CA ASP A 396 11.80 17.31 11.85
C ASP A 396 10.30 17.62 11.83
N GLU A 397 9.76 18.03 12.97
CA GLU A 397 8.33 18.31 13.17
C GLU A 397 7.85 19.52 12.33
N GLU A 398 8.71 20.50 12.04
CA GLU A 398 8.38 21.65 11.21
C GLU A 398 8.39 21.29 9.72
N ASN A 399 9.32 20.43 9.31
CA ASN A 399 9.42 19.94 7.93
C ASN A 399 8.22 19.05 7.56
N ALA A 400 7.72 18.23 8.50
CA ALA A 400 6.55 17.38 8.26
C ALA A 400 5.35 18.16 7.71
N ALA A 401 5.06 19.35 8.27
CA ALA A 401 3.97 20.21 7.81
C ALA A 401 4.19 20.83 6.41
N GLN A 402 5.40 20.79 5.87
CA GLN A 402 5.70 21.29 4.52
C GLN A 402 5.63 20.19 3.47
N VAL A 403 5.89 18.95 3.88
CA VAL A 403 5.92 17.78 3.00
C VAL A 403 4.51 17.23 2.78
N LEU A 404 3.75 16.96 3.87
CA LEU A 404 2.43 16.34 3.76
C LEU A 404 1.45 17.28 3.06
N GLY A 405 0.70 16.73 2.11
CA GLY A 405 -0.32 17.46 1.36
C GLY A 405 0.23 18.61 0.52
N SER A 406 1.51 18.60 0.17
CA SER A 406 2.13 19.65 -0.66
C SER A 406 1.40 19.78 -2.01
N GLU A 407 1.51 20.95 -2.66
CA GLU A 407 0.92 21.18 -4.00
C GLU A 407 1.45 20.17 -5.03
N GLU A 408 2.72 19.78 -4.94
CA GLU A 408 3.33 18.79 -5.82
C GLU A 408 2.73 17.40 -5.61
N HIS A 409 2.57 16.95 -4.37
CA HIS A 409 1.95 15.68 -4.04
C HIS A 409 0.49 15.62 -4.49
N ARG A 410 -0.29 16.67 -4.21
CA ARG A 410 -1.69 16.80 -4.66
C ARG A 410 -1.83 16.78 -6.18
N ALA A 411 -0.86 17.37 -6.91
CA ALA A 411 -0.88 17.35 -8.37
C ALA A 411 -0.68 15.94 -8.94
N VAL A 412 0.21 15.14 -8.33
CA VAL A 412 0.42 13.73 -8.72
C VAL A 412 -0.84 12.89 -8.45
N ALA A 413 -1.46 13.05 -7.28
CA ALA A 413 -2.71 12.37 -6.92
C ALA A 413 -3.85 12.74 -7.89
N LYS A 414 -3.97 14.03 -8.24
CA LYS A 414 -4.99 14.52 -9.18
C LYS A 414 -4.79 13.97 -10.60
N GLU A 415 -3.54 13.91 -11.07
CA GLU A 415 -3.19 13.31 -12.37
C GLU A 415 -3.61 11.83 -12.40
N ALA A 416 -3.28 11.07 -11.34
CA ALA A 416 -3.62 9.66 -11.25
C ALA A 416 -5.13 9.43 -11.23
N ALA A 417 -5.87 10.22 -10.45
CA ALA A 417 -7.33 10.17 -10.44
C ALA A 417 -7.91 10.43 -11.82
N ALA A 418 -7.52 11.53 -12.47
CA ALA A 418 -8.04 11.91 -13.78
C ALA A 418 -7.77 10.86 -14.87
N ARG A 419 -6.55 10.27 -14.87
CA ARG A 419 -6.16 9.25 -15.85
C ARG A 419 -6.82 7.89 -15.62
N SER A 420 -7.32 7.60 -14.41
CA SER A 420 -7.97 6.33 -14.08
C SER A 420 -9.40 6.24 -14.56
N PHE A 421 -10.07 7.36 -14.79
CA PHE A 421 -11.47 7.36 -15.15
C PHE A 421 -11.74 6.61 -16.43
N THR A 422 -12.72 5.69 -16.37
CA THR A 422 -13.03 4.77 -17.45
C THR A 422 -14.45 5.04 -18.00
N LEU A 423 -14.54 5.36 -19.26
CA LEU A 423 -15.81 5.66 -19.91
C LEU A 423 -16.39 4.39 -20.56
N LEU A 424 -17.51 3.89 -20.03
CA LEU A 424 -18.15 2.67 -20.53
C LEU A 424 -19.15 2.96 -21.64
N LYS A 425 -19.82 4.10 -21.60
CA LYS A 425 -20.79 4.57 -22.59
C LYS A 425 -20.62 6.05 -22.83
N TYR A 426 -20.76 6.47 -24.08
CA TYR A 426 -20.59 7.87 -24.49
C TYR A 426 -21.56 8.21 -25.61
N GLU A 427 -22.77 8.64 -25.25
CA GLU A 427 -23.83 9.03 -26.17
C GLU A 427 -24.42 10.38 -25.73
N ASN A 428 -24.88 11.17 -26.67
CA ASN A 428 -25.52 12.46 -26.41
C ASN A 428 -24.75 13.42 -25.50
N ALA A 429 -23.43 13.21 -25.35
CA ALA A 429 -22.60 14.08 -24.52
C ALA A 429 -22.53 15.49 -25.11
N SER A 430 -22.56 16.48 -24.23
CA SER A 430 -22.39 17.89 -24.58
C SER A 430 -21.53 18.59 -23.53
N PRO A 431 -20.78 19.66 -23.93
CA PRO A 431 -19.95 20.39 -22.98
C PRO A 431 -20.79 20.90 -21.80
N LEU A 432 -20.34 20.62 -20.57
CA LEU A 432 -21.06 21.07 -19.36
C LEU A 432 -20.87 22.57 -19.07
N ALA A 433 -19.81 23.17 -19.59
CA ALA A 433 -19.48 24.57 -19.37
C ALA A 433 -20.59 25.49 -19.87
N GLY A 434 -21.07 26.40 -18.99
CA GLY A 434 -22.09 27.37 -19.30
C GLY A 434 -23.53 26.82 -19.31
N GLN A 435 -23.73 25.54 -18.97
CA GLN A 435 -25.06 24.94 -18.83
C GLN A 435 -25.61 25.07 -17.41
N LYS A 436 -26.93 24.93 -17.27
CA LYS A 436 -27.54 24.59 -15.98
C LYS A 436 -27.51 23.08 -15.82
N LEU A 437 -27.02 22.63 -14.68
CA LEU A 437 -26.80 21.23 -14.39
C LEU A 437 -27.65 20.76 -13.22
N VAL A 438 -28.01 19.50 -13.25
CA VAL A 438 -28.44 18.75 -12.07
C VAL A 438 -27.27 17.90 -11.61
N VAL A 439 -26.93 17.94 -10.30
CA VAL A 439 -26.10 16.97 -9.64
C VAL A 439 -26.98 16.15 -8.72
N ALA A 440 -26.99 14.83 -8.85
CA ALA A 440 -27.96 13.98 -8.17
C ALA A 440 -27.29 12.83 -7.43
N GLY A 441 -28.02 12.31 -6.42
CA GLY A 441 -27.57 11.19 -5.58
C GLY A 441 -26.87 11.64 -4.30
N THR A 442 -27.09 10.89 -3.22
CA THR A 442 -26.53 11.22 -1.89
C THR A 442 -25.00 11.12 -1.84
N LEU A 443 -24.40 10.27 -2.67
CA LEU A 443 -22.93 10.13 -2.77
C LEU A 443 -22.26 11.40 -3.31
N ALA A 444 -23.00 12.29 -3.98
CA ALA A 444 -22.46 13.56 -4.44
C ALA A 444 -22.06 14.53 -3.31
N GLU A 445 -22.65 14.38 -2.12
CA GLU A 445 -22.34 15.16 -0.91
C GLU A 445 -21.48 14.39 0.10
N ASP A 446 -21.15 13.12 -0.18
CA ASP A 446 -20.34 12.32 0.74
C ASP A 446 -18.87 12.28 0.29
N VAL A 447 -18.04 13.10 0.91
CA VAL A 447 -16.59 13.13 0.64
C VAL A 447 -15.91 11.79 0.89
N ARG A 448 -16.45 10.99 1.83
CA ARG A 448 -15.89 9.68 2.16
C ARG A 448 -16.09 8.66 1.05
N ALA A 449 -17.10 8.86 0.19
CA ALA A 449 -17.34 7.98 -0.94
C ALA A 449 -16.22 8.02 -2.00
N LEU A 450 -15.32 8.99 -1.90
CA LEU A 450 -14.14 9.11 -2.78
C LEU A 450 -12.96 8.23 -2.33
N ASN A 451 -13.04 7.67 -1.14
CA ASN A 451 -11.99 6.84 -0.54
C ASN A 451 -12.58 5.54 -0.01
N SER A 452 -11.74 4.54 0.15
CA SER A 452 -12.11 3.27 0.77
C SER A 452 -10.93 2.68 1.55
N GLY A 453 -11.07 1.45 2.02
CA GLY A 453 -10.01 0.73 2.68
C GLY A 453 -9.66 1.23 4.08
N TRP A 454 -8.41 1.06 4.46
CA TRP A 454 -7.88 1.36 5.77
C TRP A 454 -7.65 2.86 5.92
N THR A 455 -8.72 3.61 6.01
CA THR A 455 -8.71 5.02 6.34
C THR A 455 -9.36 5.22 7.71
N ALA A 456 -9.25 6.43 8.23
CA ALA A 456 -9.83 6.76 9.50
C ALA A 456 -11.33 6.44 9.59
N LYS A 457 -11.72 5.70 10.61
CA LYS A 457 -13.12 5.31 10.86
C LYS A 457 -14.05 6.46 11.22
N ASP A 458 -13.50 7.56 11.76
CA ASP A 458 -14.32 8.69 12.13
C ASP A 458 -14.56 9.60 10.92
N PRO A 459 -15.84 9.78 10.52
CA PRO A 459 -16.19 10.63 9.38
C PRO A 459 -15.93 12.13 9.59
N VAL A 460 -15.48 12.51 10.76
CA VAL A 460 -15.50 13.88 11.23
C VAL A 460 -14.36 14.65 10.62
N GLU A 461 -14.08 14.92 9.54
CA GLU A 461 -13.10 15.92 9.05
C GLU A 461 -12.00 15.38 8.13
N LEU A 462 -12.36 14.51 7.18
CA LEU A 462 -11.49 14.39 6.01
C LEU A 462 -11.51 15.73 5.26
N ALA A 463 -10.37 16.38 5.16
CA ALA A 463 -10.21 17.61 4.40
C ALA A 463 -10.31 17.30 2.90
N GLY A 464 -11.50 17.48 2.32
CA GLY A 464 -11.75 17.23 0.90
C GLY A 464 -12.97 18.00 0.40
N THR A 465 -13.08 18.08 -0.91
CA THR A 465 -14.21 18.69 -1.62
C THR A 465 -15.18 17.58 -2.00
N THR A 466 -16.47 17.78 -1.82
CA THR A 466 -17.50 16.87 -2.34
C THR A 466 -17.65 17.02 -3.86
N ILE A 467 -18.19 16.00 -4.52
CA ILE A 467 -18.47 16.10 -5.97
C ILE A 467 -19.43 17.27 -6.25
N LEU A 468 -20.47 17.43 -5.43
CA LEU A 468 -21.40 18.56 -5.55
C LEU A 468 -20.68 19.91 -5.49
N GLU A 469 -19.81 20.11 -4.48
CA GLU A 469 -19.01 21.34 -4.33
C GLU A 469 -18.08 21.57 -5.52
N ALA A 470 -17.40 20.52 -6.02
CA ALA A 470 -16.52 20.63 -7.19
C ALA A 470 -17.29 21.11 -8.43
N PHE A 471 -18.51 20.60 -8.68
CA PHE A 471 -19.37 21.06 -9.75
C PHE A 471 -19.86 22.49 -9.53
N GLN A 472 -20.25 22.86 -8.30
CA GLN A 472 -20.65 24.22 -7.95
C GLN A 472 -19.50 25.23 -8.14
N ASN A 473 -18.28 24.84 -7.80
CA ASN A 473 -17.10 25.67 -7.99
C ASN A 473 -16.81 25.94 -9.48
N LYS A 474 -17.04 24.92 -10.35
CA LYS A 474 -16.81 25.07 -11.78
C LYS A 474 -17.94 25.78 -12.54
N ALA A 475 -19.18 25.43 -12.24
CA ALA A 475 -20.33 25.96 -12.97
C ALA A 475 -20.89 27.26 -12.39
N GLY A 476 -20.57 27.58 -11.13
CA GLY A 476 -21.27 28.53 -10.29
C GLY A 476 -22.46 27.87 -9.56
N SER A 477 -22.60 28.08 -8.26
CA SER A 477 -23.63 27.43 -7.43
C SER A 477 -25.04 27.71 -7.92
N GLU A 478 -25.30 28.89 -8.54
CA GLU A 478 -26.60 29.27 -9.11
C GLU A 478 -26.95 28.44 -10.36
N ASN A 479 -26.01 27.76 -10.98
CA ASN A 479 -26.20 26.94 -12.16
C ASN A 479 -26.31 25.44 -11.85
N VAL A 480 -26.12 25.04 -10.58
CA VAL A 480 -26.17 23.64 -10.14
C VAL A 480 -27.38 23.42 -9.23
N THR A 481 -28.29 22.56 -9.64
CA THR A 481 -29.42 22.10 -8.81
C THR A 481 -29.05 20.73 -8.21
N TYR A 482 -29.10 20.60 -6.89
CA TYR A 482 -28.88 19.31 -6.23
C TYR A 482 -30.18 18.54 -6.04
N ILE A 483 -30.18 17.24 -6.38
CA ILE A 483 -31.34 16.34 -6.25
C ILE A 483 -30.84 15.04 -5.54
N PRO A 484 -31.11 14.88 -4.24
CA PRO A 484 -30.60 13.71 -3.50
C PRO A 484 -31.30 12.39 -3.83
N ASP A 485 -32.58 12.43 -4.20
CA ASP A 485 -33.41 11.24 -4.39
C ASP A 485 -34.52 11.42 -5.46
N ALA A 486 -35.09 10.30 -5.88
CA ALA A 486 -36.12 10.27 -6.95
C ALA A 486 -37.38 11.11 -6.67
N SER A 487 -37.74 11.29 -5.39
CA SER A 487 -38.96 12.03 -5.01
C SER A 487 -38.86 13.54 -5.27
N GLN A 488 -37.64 14.05 -5.44
CA GLN A 488 -37.34 15.46 -5.68
C GLN A 488 -37.10 15.79 -7.16
N VAL A 489 -37.16 14.78 -8.06
CA VAL A 489 -36.94 14.98 -9.49
C VAL A 489 -38.10 15.79 -10.07
N PRO A 490 -37.87 16.95 -10.73
CA PRO A 490 -38.90 17.72 -11.40
C PRO A 490 -39.53 16.92 -12.54
N ALA A 491 -40.79 17.27 -12.87
CA ALA A 491 -41.53 16.57 -13.92
C ALA A 491 -40.96 16.78 -15.35
N ASP A 492 -40.15 17.82 -15.57
CA ASP A 492 -39.52 18.13 -16.86
C ASP A 492 -38.09 18.65 -16.64
N LEU A 493 -37.15 17.89 -17.15
CA LEU A 493 -35.73 18.20 -17.23
C LEU A 493 -35.21 18.21 -18.68
N SER A 494 -36.10 18.35 -19.65
CA SER A 494 -35.76 18.38 -21.07
C SER A 494 -34.67 19.44 -21.35
N GLY A 495 -33.58 19.02 -21.98
CA GLY A 495 -32.45 19.91 -22.29
C GLY A 495 -31.53 20.22 -21.10
N THR A 496 -31.70 19.52 -19.98
CA THR A 496 -30.82 19.60 -18.82
C THR A 496 -29.92 18.37 -18.77
N THR A 497 -28.62 18.55 -18.46
CA THR A 497 -27.73 17.43 -18.13
C THR A 497 -27.79 17.16 -16.64
N ALA A 498 -28.07 15.91 -16.28
CA ALA A 498 -28.03 15.40 -14.91
C ALA A 498 -26.81 14.51 -14.72
N VAL A 499 -25.86 14.93 -13.88
CA VAL A 499 -24.76 14.13 -13.41
C VAL A 499 -25.22 13.42 -12.14
N VAL A 500 -25.41 12.11 -12.21
CA VAL A 500 -25.88 11.30 -11.08
C VAL A 500 -24.75 10.48 -10.52
N VAL A 501 -24.48 10.64 -9.22
CA VAL A 501 -23.42 9.91 -8.50
C VAL A 501 -24.03 8.72 -7.78
N ILE A 502 -23.60 7.54 -8.19
CA ILE A 502 -24.12 6.24 -7.73
C ILE A 502 -22.97 5.30 -7.37
N GLY A 503 -23.27 4.16 -6.79
CA GLY A 503 -22.32 3.13 -6.43
C GLY A 503 -22.34 2.78 -4.95
N GLU A 504 -21.20 2.44 -4.40
CA GLU A 504 -21.06 2.11 -2.99
C GLU A 504 -20.90 3.37 -2.15
N ALA A 505 -21.57 3.39 -1.00
CA ALA A 505 -21.31 4.36 0.04
C ALA A 505 -19.86 4.19 0.58
N SER A 506 -19.41 5.14 1.39
CA SER A 506 -18.07 5.22 1.94
C SER A 506 -17.52 3.86 2.37
N GLY A 507 -16.32 3.60 1.87
CA GLY A 507 -15.61 2.39 2.12
C GLY A 507 -14.94 2.30 3.46
N THR A 508 -15.71 2.11 4.50
CA THR A 508 -15.16 1.36 5.61
C THR A 508 -15.23 -0.11 5.22
N HIS A 509 -14.32 -0.95 5.70
CA HIS A 509 -14.36 -2.38 5.49
C HIS A 509 -15.70 -3.01 5.81
N GLU A 510 -16.63 -2.37 6.54
CA GLU A 510 -17.80 -3.01 7.10
C GLU A 510 -18.91 -3.32 6.09
N PRO A 511 -19.16 -2.59 5.03
CA PRO A 511 -19.83 -3.15 3.87
C PRO A 511 -18.95 -4.06 3.02
N ALA A 512 -17.65 -4.04 3.26
CA ALA A 512 -16.66 -4.82 2.55
C ALA A 512 -16.60 -6.30 2.96
N TRP A 513 -17.24 -6.66 4.05
CA TRP A 513 -17.30 -8.05 4.53
C TRP A 513 -18.01 -9.03 3.59
N GLY A 514 -18.44 -8.56 2.42
CA GLY A 514 -19.10 -9.34 1.41
C GLY A 514 -20.50 -8.83 1.10
N THR A 515 -21.04 -9.26 -0.01
CA THR A 515 -22.39 -8.94 -0.43
C THR A 515 -23.04 -10.11 -1.12
N ASP A 516 -24.33 -10.31 -0.85
CA ASP A 516 -25.13 -11.30 -1.55
C ASP A 516 -25.46 -10.86 -2.98
N THR A 517 -25.31 -9.57 -3.30
CA THR A 517 -25.63 -9.02 -4.61
C THR A 517 -24.69 -7.90 -5.01
N LEU A 518 -24.34 -7.88 -6.29
CA LEU A 518 -23.65 -6.77 -6.97
C LEU A 518 -24.61 -5.92 -7.81
N GLU A 519 -25.91 -6.04 -7.59
CA GLU A 519 -26.90 -5.15 -8.18
C GLU A 519 -26.93 -3.82 -7.41
N PHE A 520 -27.21 -2.72 -8.12
CA PHE A 520 -27.34 -1.42 -7.49
C PHE A 520 -28.54 -1.37 -6.53
N PRO A 521 -28.44 -0.62 -5.41
CA PRO A 521 -29.56 -0.36 -4.53
C PRO A 521 -30.75 0.21 -5.31
N GLN A 522 -31.97 -0.26 -5.02
CA GLN A 522 -33.18 0.10 -5.77
C GLN A 522 -33.43 1.63 -5.80
N GLU A 523 -33.07 2.33 -4.72
CA GLU A 523 -33.19 3.79 -4.65
C GLU A 523 -32.30 4.52 -5.66
N GLN A 524 -31.14 3.97 -6.00
CA GLN A 524 -30.25 4.54 -7.03
C GLN A 524 -30.82 4.26 -8.42
N VAL A 525 -31.32 3.06 -8.66
CA VAL A 525 -32.01 2.70 -9.92
C VAL A 525 -33.24 3.59 -10.15
N ASP A 526 -34.05 3.79 -9.11
CA ASP A 526 -35.23 4.65 -9.17
C ASP A 526 -34.87 6.11 -9.46
N LEU A 527 -33.77 6.62 -8.91
CA LEU A 527 -33.28 7.98 -9.17
C LEU A 527 -32.86 8.15 -10.62
N VAL A 528 -32.02 7.24 -11.15
CA VAL A 528 -31.58 7.29 -12.56
C VAL A 528 -32.79 7.24 -13.49
N LYS A 529 -33.70 6.30 -13.22
CA LYS A 529 -34.95 6.19 -14.00
C LYS A 529 -35.79 7.45 -13.96
N ALA A 530 -35.99 8.07 -12.81
CA ALA A 530 -36.76 9.28 -12.66
C ALA A 530 -36.14 10.46 -13.44
N LEU A 531 -34.83 10.62 -13.40
CA LEU A 531 -34.11 11.63 -14.19
C LEU A 531 -34.29 11.41 -15.69
N LYS A 532 -34.18 10.15 -16.13
CA LYS A 532 -34.37 9.78 -17.54
C LYS A 532 -35.83 10.02 -18.00
N ASP A 533 -36.82 9.60 -17.20
CA ASP A 533 -38.24 9.79 -17.47
C ASP A 533 -38.63 11.28 -17.51
N ALA A 534 -37.95 12.14 -16.75
CA ALA A 534 -38.08 13.59 -16.81
C ALA A 534 -37.43 14.24 -18.05
N GLY A 535 -36.74 13.48 -18.88
CA GLY A 535 -36.12 13.92 -20.13
C GLY A 535 -34.71 14.51 -19.98
N ALA A 536 -34.02 14.25 -18.87
CA ALA A 536 -32.64 14.67 -18.70
C ALA A 536 -31.68 13.88 -19.61
N ASN A 537 -30.60 14.52 -20.03
CA ASN A 537 -29.40 13.83 -20.50
C ASN A 537 -28.64 13.31 -19.27
N VAL A 538 -28.59 11.98 -19.08
CA VAL A 538 -28.08 11.36 -17.85
C VAL A 538 -26.62 10.94 -18.03
N VAL A 539 -25.74 11.48 -17.17
CA VAL A 539 -24.34 11.11 -17.04
C VAL A 539 -24.15 10.46 -15.68
N GLU A 540 -23.89 9.16 -15.65
CA GLU A 540 -23.57 8.43 -14.43
C GLU A 540 -22.10 8.59 -14.07
N VAL A 541 -21.81 8.88 -12.80
CA VAL A 541 -20.51 8.79 -12.16
C VAL A 541 -20.60 7.69 -11.13
N VAL A 542 -19.84 6.61 -11.34
CA VAL A 542 -19.92 5.40 -10.52
C VAL A 542 -18.71 5.29 -9.60
N LEU A 543 -18.98 5.33 -8.30
CA LEU A 543 -18.01 5.10 -7.23
C LEU A 543 -18.11 3.63 -6.79
N MET A 544 -17.06 2.84 -6.94
CA MET A 544 -17.14 1.41 -6.67
C MET A 544 -15.82 0.79 -6.18
N ASN A 545 -15.93 -0.20 -5.31
CA ASN A 545 -14.84 -1.10 -4.93
C ASN A 545 -14.84 -2.37 -5.78
N ARG A 546 -16.00 -2.77 -6.27
CA ARG A 546 -16.34 -4.08 -6.83
C ARG A 546 -16.97 -3.96 -8.20
N ALA A 547 -16.85 -5.01 -9.00
CA ALA A 547 -17.46 -5.07 -10.33
C ALA A 547 -18.98 -5.30 -10.24
N TYR A 548 -19.77 -4.23 -10.25
CA TYR A 548 -21.22 -4.26 -10.21
C TYR A 548 -21.85 -4.85 -11.48
N VAL A 549 -23.05 -5.44 -11.33
CA VAL A 549 -23.94 -5.76 -12.44
C VAL A 549 -24.58 -4.45 -12.94
N MET A 550 -24.06 -3.92 -14.05
CA MET A 550 -24.40 -2.58 -14.55
C MET A 550 -25.36 -2.57 -15.72
N THR A 551 -25.93 -3.70 -16.14
CA THR A 551 -26.71 -3.81 -17.39
C THR A 551 -27.82 -2.77 -17.48
N ASP A 552 -28.68 -2.70 -16.46
CA ASP A 552 -29.83 -1.78 -16.47
C ASP A 552 -29.37 -0.31 -16.37
N MET A 553 -28.31 -0.03 -15.62
CA MET A 553 -27.77 1.33 -15.44
C MET A 553 -27.18 1.86 -16.75
N VAL A 554 -26.34 1.06 -17.41
CA VAL A 554 -25.77 1.39 -18.73
C VAL A 554 -26.86 1.60 -19.79
N ASP A 555 -27.94 0.81 -19.75
CA ASP A 555 -29.03 0.96 -20.70
C ASP A 555 -29.81 2.28 -20.50
N MET A 556 -29.98 2.74 -19.26
CA MET A 556 -30.70 3.96 -18.93
C MET A 556 -29.91 5.25 -19.18
N ALA A 557 -28.59 5.22 -18.93
CA ALA A 557 -27.73 6.40 -19.04
C ALA A 557 -27.39 6.78 -20.50
N ASP A 558 -27.06 8.03 -20.73
CA ASP A 558 -26.49 8.53 -22.00
C ASP A 558 -24.95 8.44 -21.99
N SER A 559 -24.31 8.60 -20.80
CA SER A 559 -22.89 8.37 -20.59
C SER A 559 -22.65 7.73 -19.22
N VAL A 560 -21.65 6.86 -19.12
CA VAL A 560 -21.28 6.15 -17.88
C VAL A 560 -19.79 6.25 -17.65
N LEU A 561 -19.40 6.92 -16.56
CA LEU A 561 -18.02 7.12 -16.13
C LEU A 561 -17.77 6.33 -14.84
N LEU A 562 -16.85 5.35 -14.89
CA LEU A 562 -16.33 4.75 -13.67
C LEU A 562 -15.24 5.65 -13.10
N ALA A 563 -15.40 6.06 -11.85
CA ALA A 563 -14.41 6.84 -11.11
C ALA A 563 -13.68 6.01 -10.04
N TYR A 564 -14.22 4.82 -9.71
CA TYR A 564 -13.69 3.93 -8.66
C TYR A 564 -13.57 4.66 -7.31
N ARG A 565 -12.35 4.73 -6.73
CA ARG A 565 -12.04 5.48 -5.50
C ARG A 565 -10.91 6.46 -5.78
N PRO A 566 -11.22 7.65 -6.27
CA PRO A 566 -10.22 8.57 -6.83
C PRO A 566 -9.43 9.36 -5.79
N GLY A 567 -9.63 9.09 -4.50
CA GLY A 567 -8.99 9.79 -3.39
C GLY A 567 -9.72 11.06 -2.94
N VAL A 568 -9.77 11.26 -1.63
CA VAL A 568 -10.45 12.42 -1.01
C VAL A 568 -9.78 13.74 -1.38
N THR A 569 -8.47 13.75 -1.52
CA THR A 569 -7.70 14.99 -1.69
C THR A 569 -8.05 15.75 -2.98
N CYS A 570 -8.20 15.04 -4.11
CA CYS A 570 -8.39 15.68 -5.42
C CYS A 570 -9.43 14.97 -6.32
N GLY A 571 -10.05 13.88 -5.86
CA GLY A 571 -10.90 13.04 -6.70
C GLY A 571 -12.14 13.78 -7.24
N ALA A 572 -12.82 14.58 -6.42
CA ALA A 572 -13.99 15.33 -6.82
C ALA A 572 -13.66 16.38 -7.89
N GLU A 573 -12.56 17.12 -7.72
CA GLU A 573 -12.09 18.09 -8.69
C GLU A 573 -11.66 17.41 -9.99
N ALA A 574 -11.01 16.24 -9.90
CA ALA A 574 -10.62 15.48 -11.09
C ALA A 574 -11.85 14.99 -11.89
N ILE A 575 -12.91 14.50 -11.21
CA ILE A 575 -14.19 14.14 -11.85
C ILE A 575 -14.82 15.36 -12.55
N ALA A 576 -14.85 16.51 -11.86
CA ALA A 576 -15.37 17.73 -12.45
C ALA A 576 -14.53 18.18 -13.66
N ASP A 577 -13.19 18.17 -13.56
CA ASP A 577 -12.30 18.52 -14.68
C ASP A 577 -12.54 17.61 -15.90
N ALA A 578 -12.69 16.30 -15.69
CA ALA A 578 -12.96 15.34 -16.74
C ALA A 578 -14.30 15.61 -17.45
N LEU A 579 -15.39 15.79 -16.69
CA LEU A 579 -16.72 16.00 -17.27
C LEU A 579 -16.91 17.42 -17.84
N PHE A 580 -16.14 18.41 -17.40
CA PHE A 580 -16.08 19.72 -18.04
C PHE A 580 -15.15 19.74 -19.28
N GLY A 581 -14.52 18.60 -19.61
CA GLY A 581 -13.69 18.45 -20.79
C GLY A 581 -12.29 19.07 -20.68
N GLU A 582 -11.82 19.32 -19.46
CA GLU A 582 -10.51 19.91 -19.21
C GLU A 582 -9.38 18.85 -19.17
N THR A 583 -9.73 17.58 -18.94
CA THR A 583 -8.82 16.44 -18.98
C THR A 583 -9.37 15.33 -19.87
N ALA A 584 -8.46 14.61 -20.54
CA ALA A 584 -8.82 13.42 -21.31
C ALA A 584 -9.29 12.29 -20.38
N ILE A 585 -10.20 11.42 -20.87
CA ILE A 585 -10.62 10.21 -20.20
C ILE A 585 -10.03 9.03 -20.97
N THR A 586 -9.13 8.26 -20.34
CA THR A 586 -8.32 7.24 -21.00
C THR A 586 -8.22 5.91 -20.25
N GLY A 587 -8.73 5.85 -19.02
CA GLY A 587 -8.68 4.66 -18.17
C GLY A 587 -9.37 3.45 -18.80
N LYS A 588 -8.97 2.26 -18.37
CA LYS A 588 -9.51 0.98 -18.81
C LYS A 588 -10.02 0.18 -17.62
N THR A 589 -11.03 -0.67 -17.82
CA THR A 589 -11.51 -1.53 -16.73
C THR A 589 -10.40 -2.47 -16.27
N PRO A 590 -10.06 -2.48 -14.96
CA PRO A 590 -9.04 -3.38 -14.43
C PRO A 590 -9.57 -4.80 -14.17
N PHE A 591 -10.86 -5.04 -14.45
CA PHE A 591 -11.58 -6.31 -14.30
C PHE A 591 -12.74 -6.41 -15.29
N GLN A 592 -13.27 -7.63 -15.46
CA GLN A 592 -14.51 -7.88 -16.19
C GLN A 592 -15.71 -7.35 -15.40
N LEU A 593 -16.70 -6.76 -16.11
CA LEU A 593 -17.97 -6.34 -15.53
C LEU A 593 -19.06 -7.36 -15.89
N PRO A 594 -19.73 -8.00 -14.90
CA PRO A 594 -20.73 -9.02 -15.16
C PRO A 594 -22.02 -8.42 -15.73
N ARG A 595 -22.76 -9.20 -16.54
CA ARG A 595 -24.12 -8.86 -17.00
C ARG A 595 -25.19 -9.17 -15.97
N THR A 596 -24.98 -10.24 -15.21
CA THR A 596 -25.97 -10.79 -14.28
C THR A 596 -25.31 -11.37 -13.05
N MET A 597 -26.05 -11.43 -11.95
CA MET A 597 -25.62 -12.17 -10.76
C MET A 597 -25.41 -13.65 -11.00
N GLU A 598 -26.12 -14.28 -11.96
CA GLU A 598 -25.88 -15.69 -12.30
C GLU A 598 -24.46 -15.93 -12.80
N GLN A 599 -23.89 -15.00 -13.56
CA GLN A 599 -22.48 -15.08 -14.00
C GLN A 599 -21.52 -15.01 -12.81
N VAL A 600 -21.76 -14.09 -11.89
CA VAL A 600 -20.96 -13.93 -10.67
C VAL A 600 -20.97 -15.20 -9.82
N LEU A 601 -22.15 -15.80 -9.62
CA LEU A 601 -22.31 -16.99 -8.79
C LEU A 601 -21.76 -18.28 -9.43
N ASN A 602 -21.52 -18.29 -10.73
CA ASN A 602 -21.05 -19.47 -11.46
C ASN A 602 -19.52 -19.48 -11.68
N GLN A 603 -18.82 -18.39 -11.37
CA GLN A 603 -17.37 -18.34 -11.50
C GLN A 603 -16.65 -19.06 -10.36
N ARG A 604 -15.39 -19.45 -10.56
CA ARG A 604 -14.51 -19.93 -9.50
C ARG A 604 -13.92 -18.75 -8.72
N GLU A 605 -13.99 -18.82 -7.40
CA GLU A 605 -13.50 -17.77 -6.52
C GLU A 605 -11.97 -17.55 -6.59
N ASP A 606 -11.21 -18.55 -7.04
CA ASP A 606 -9.75 -18.51 -7.17
C ASP A 606 -9.23 -18.28 -8.60
N LEU A 607 -10.13 -17.98 -9.56
CA LEU A 607 -9.73 -17.72 -10.96
C LEU A 607 -10.09 -16.30 -11.41
N PRO A 608 -9.12 -15.55 -11.94
CA PRO A 608 -9.40 -14.27 -12.61
C PRO A 608 -10.02 -14.51 -14.00
N LYS A 609 -10.74 -13.52 -14.52
CA LYS A 609 -11.30 -13.53 -15.89
C LYS A 609 -12.18 -14.75 -16.19
N ASP A 610 -12.87 -15.29 -15.20
CA ASP A 610 -13.67 -16.51 -15.33
C ASP A 610 -15.13 -16.24 -15.75
N ILE A 611 -15.55 -14.95 -15.85
CA ILE A 611 -16.88 -14.59 -16.29
C ILE A 611 -17.00 -14.76 -17.81
N GLN A 612 -17.92 -15.64 -18.25
CA GLN A 612 -18.17 -15.88 -19.67
C GLN A 612 -19.17 -14.85 -20.21
N ASP A 613 -18.89 -14.23 -21.36
CA ASP A 613 -19.71 -13.18 -22.00
C ASP A 613 -20.06 -12.02 -21.04
N PRO A 614 -19.07 -11.34 -20.44
CA PRO A 614 -19.33 -10.23 -19.51
C PRO A 614 -20.03 -9.06 -20.23
N LEU A 615 -20.55 -8.10 -19.45
CA LEU A 615 -21.08 -6.85 -20.02
C LEU A 615 -19.97 -6.03 -20.67
N PHE A 616 -18.84 -5.94 -19.98
CA PHE A 616 -17.60 -5.35 -20.51
C PHE A 616 -16.42 -6.27 -20.16
N GLU A 617 -15.57 -6.50 -21.15
CA GLU A 617 -14.33 -7.25 -20.97
C GLU A 617 -13.31 -6.45 -20.17
N TYR A 618 -12.36 -7.15 -19.56
CA TYR A 618 -11.14 -6.54 -19.03
C TYR A 618 -10.47 -5.65 -20.09
N GLY A 619 -9.98 -4.49 -19.68
CA GLY A 619 -9.31 -3.54 -20.56
C GLY A 619 -10.24 -2.73 -21.46
N PHE A 620 -11.56 -2.78 -21.22
CA PHE A 620 -12.52 -1.94 -21.94
C PHE A 620 -12.45 -0.49 -21.45
N GLY A 621 -12.66 0.46 -22.36
CA GLY A 621 -12.80 1.89 -22.06
C GLY A 621 -12.80 2.70 -23.34
N ILE A 622 -13.75 3.62 -23.46
CA ILE A 622 -13.85 4.59 -24.56
C ILE A 622 -12.91 5.76 -24.23
N GLU A 623 -12.03 6.09 -25.15
CA GLU A 623 -11.11 7.23 -24.98
C GLU A 623 -11.68 8.48 -25.60
N VAL A 624 -11.64 9.58 -24.84
CA VAL A 624 -12.03 10.91 -25.32
C VAL A 624 -11.03 11.96 -24.84
N GLU A 625 -10.61 12.84 -25.75
CA GLU A 625 -9.69 13.95 -25.44
C GLU A 625 -10.36 15.02 -24.58
N SER A 626 -11.69 15.20 -24.75
CA SER A 626 -12.48 16.18 -24.01
C SER A 626 -13.95 15.73 -24.01
N PHE A 627 -14.53 15.61 -22.81
CA PHE A 627 -15.94 15.21 -22.66
C PHE A 627 -16.87 16.29 -23.26
N GLY A 628 -17.79 15.87 -24.12
CA GLY A 628 -18.76 16.78 -24.75
C GLY A 628 -18.22 17.55 -25.96
N ALA A 629 -16.99 17.30 -26.41
CA ALA A 629 -16.44 17.98 -27.59
C ALA A 629 -16.81 17.32 -28.91
#